data_1b63a9070665a540605f47662cf38bd8
#
_entry.id   1b63a9070665a540605f47662cf38bd8
#
_cell.length_a   1.000
_cell.length_b   1.000
_cell.length_c   1.000
_cell.angle_alpha   90.00
_cell.angle_beta   90.00
_cell.angle_gamma   90.00
#
_symmetry.space_group_name_H-M   'P 1'
#
loop_
_entity.id
_entity.type
_entity.pdbx_description
1 polymer ?
#
loop_
_entity_poly.entity_id
_entity_poly.type
_entity_poly.pdbx_seq_one_letter_code
_entity_poly.pdbx_strand_id
1 'polypeptide(L)'
;IRGIKHGNQRPTLLILDDPEDENNTKTAEAMEHNLRWLLQSAVPSVDPIKGRIVIIGTPQHQRCLVETLKEMKGWQNKVFTPNIEKNFSLWEEWWPIKKLIAKKEELESINRLSVFYREYMCEIVGDEDQLFKSDDIQYYDGKFRLDNENNAFLDITEIDGEEVKETVPINIFTGV
;
A
#
# COMPACT_ATOMS: atom_id res chain seq x y z
N ILE A 1 12.27 -19.14 -10.96
CA ILE A 1 11.15 -19.38 -11.90
C ILE A 1 11.61 -19.31 -13.37
N ARG A 2 12.70 -18.59 -13.68
CA ARG A 2 13.22 -18.55 -15.05
C ARG A 2 13.52 -19.95 -15.58
N GLY A 3 13.00 -20.28 -16.77
CA GLY A 3 13.35 -21.52 -17.48
C GLY A 3 12.53 -22.75 -17.09
N ILE A 4 11.48 -22.61 -16.27
CA ILE A 4 10.57 -23.74 -16.01
C ILE A 4 9.88 -24.13 -17.30
N LYS A 5 10.24 -25.30 -17.81
CA LYS A 5 9.63 -25.92 -19.01
C LYS A 5 9.51 -27.41 -18.79
N HIS A 6 8.46 -28.00 -19.32
CA HIS A 6 8.37 -29.46 -19.49
C HIS A 6 8.45 -29.76 -21.00
N GLY A 7 9.60 -30.18 -21.48
CA GLY A 7 9.88 -30.25 -22.91
C GLY A 7 9.81 -28.87 -23.57
N ASN A 8 8.98 -28.71 -24.59
CA ASN A 8 8.73 -27.44 -25.27
C ASN A 8 7.53 -26.64 -24.72
N GLN A 9 6.91 -27.12 -23.63
CA GLN A 9 5.70 -26.49 -23.06
C GLN A 9 6.07 -25.55 -21.92
N ARG A 10 5.38 -24.40 -21.86
CA ARG A 10 5.42 -23.48 -20.73
C ARG A 10 4.22 -23.72 -19.82
N PRO A 11 4.32 -23.37 -18.53
CA PRO A 11 3.17 -23.43 -17.64
C PRO A 11 2.00 -22.61 -18.17
N THR A 12 0.79 -23.15 -18.06
CA THR A 12 -0.44 -22.45 -18.43
C THR A 12 -1.13 -21.80 -17.23
N LEU A 13 -0.66 -22.11 -16.01
CA LEU A 13 -1.11 -21.50 -14.77
C LEU A 13 0.09 -21.27 -13.84
N LEU A 14 0.22 -20.07 -13.33
CA LEU A 14 1.14 -19.70 -12.27
C LEU A 14 0.32 -19.12 -11.12
N ILE A 15 0.47 -19.71 -9.96
CA ILE A 15 -0.14 -19.21 -8.71
C ILE A 15 1.00 -18.70 -7.83
N LEU A 16 0.91 -17.46 -7.41
CA LEU A 16 1.78 -16.85 -6.41
C LEU A 16 0.93 -16.66 -5.15
N ASP A 17 1.29 -17.38 -4.11
CA ASP A 17 0.61 -17.34 -2.82
C ASP A 17 1.54 -16.61 -1.84
N ASP A 18 1.05 -15.51 -1.28
CA ASP A 18 1.80 -14.60 -0.41
C ASP A 18 3.23 -14.29 -0.92
N PRO A 19 3.38 -13.74 -2.15
CA PRO A 19 4.72 -13.48 -2.71
C PRO A 19 5.47 -12.37 -1.98
N GLU A 20 4.77 -11.57 -1.19
CA GLU A 20 5.33 -10.50 -0.38
C GLU A 20 5.05 -10.72 1.10
N ASP A 21 6.05 -10.39 1.90
CA ASP A 21 6.00 -10.38 3.34
C ASP A 21 6.58 -9.05 3.88
N GLU A 22 6.54 -8.89 5.19
CA GLU A 22 7.10 -7.70 5.85
C GLU A 22 8.59 -7.49 5.54
N ASN A 23 9.37 -8.55 5.32
CA ASN A 23 10.81 -8.43 5.08
C ASN A 23 11.14 -7.91 3.69
N ASN A 24 10.40 -8.37 2.68
CA ASN A 24 10.66 -7.99 1.30
C ASN A 24 9.86 -6.74 0.84
N THR A 25 9.14 -6.09 1.77
CA THR A 25 8.41 -4.82 1.54
C THR A 25 8.91 -3.66 2.42
N LYS A 26 10.01 -3.85 3.16
CA LYS A 26 10.56 -2.83 4.06
C LYS A 26 11.04 -1.56 3.37
N THR A 27 11.50 -1.65 2.14
CA THR A 27 12.07 -0.53 1.40
C THR A 27 11.45 -0.38 0.04
N ALA A 28 11.45 0.86 -0.47
CA ALA A 28 10.99 1.14 -1.83
C ALA A 28 11.75 0.32 -2.89
N GLU A 29 13.05 0.10 -2.67
CA GLU A 29 13.91 -0.69 -3.56
C GLU A 29 13.51 -2.17 -3.56
N ALA A 30 13.20 -2.74 -2.39
CA ALA A 30 12.74 -4.12 -2.27
C ALA A 30 11.41 -4.33 -3.00
N MET A 31 10.44 -3.43 -2.84
CA MET A 31 9.15 -3.47 -3.55
C MET A 31 9.32 -3.34 -5.07
N GLU A 32 10.17 -2.42 -5.51
CA GLU A 32 10.51 -2.28 -6.94
C GLU A 32 11.19 -3.55 -7.48
N HIS A 33 12.04 -4.19 -6.69
CA HIS A 33 12.64 -5.48 -7.05
C HIS A 33 11.58 -6.57 -7.23
N ASN A 34 10.59 -6.66 -6.33
CA ASN A 34 9.49 -7.61 -6.42
C ASN A 34 8.67 -7.39 -7.70
N LEU A 35 8.31 -6.15 -7.98
CA LEU A 35 7.58 -5.79 -9.22
C LEU A 35 8.39 -6.14 -10.47
N ARG A 36 9.65 -5.80 -10.49
CA ARG A 36 10.57 -6.13 -11.60
C ARG A 36 10.70 -7.63 -11.80
N TRP A 37 10.85 -8.37 -10.71
CA TRP A 37 10.89 -9.84 -10.76
C TRP A 37 9.59 -10.41 -11.35
N LEU A 38 8.44 -9.93 -10.90
CA LEU A 38 7.15 -10.34 -11.44
C LEU A 38 7.08 -10.10 -12.96
N LEU A 39 7.34 -8.87 -13.40
CA LEU A 39 7.18 -8.48 -14.80
C LEU A 39 8.23 -9.09 -15.71
N GLN A 40 9.47 -9.25 -15.27
CA GLN A 40 10.58 -9.70 -16.13
C GLN A 40 10.89 -11.18 -16.02
N SER A 41 10.39 -11.87 -14.98
CA SER A 41 10.70 -13.27 -14.76
C SER A 41 9.48 -14.16 -14.61
N ALA A 42 8.51 -13.78 -13.78
CA ALA A 42 7.34 -14.60 -13.52
C ALA A 42 6.35 -14.55 -14.73
N VAL A 43 5.96 -13.37 -15.14
CA VAL A 43 5.03 -13.18 -16.28
C VAL A 43 5.55 -13.83 -17.55
N PRO A 44 6.81 -13.61 -17.99
CA PRO A 44 7.31 -14.26 -19.20
C PRO A 44 7.53 -15.76 -19.08
N SER A 45 7.42 -16.36 -17.91
CA SER A 45 7.60 -17.80 -17.71
C SER A 45 6.39 -18.61 -18.17
N VAL A 46 5.20 -18.02 -18.16
CA VAL A 46 3.95 -18.71 -18.56
C VAL A 46 3.77 -18.72 -20.09
N ASP A 47 2.85 -19.56 -20.55
CA ASP A 47 2.48 -19.63 -21.96
C ASP A 47 1.86 -18.29 -22.43
N PRO A 48 2.35 -17.69 -23.53
CA PRO A 48 1.93 -16.35 -23.93
C PRO A 48 0.48 -16.29 -24.45
N ILE A 49 -0.14 -17.43 -24.80
CA ILE A 49 -1.50 -17.47 -25.37
C ILE A 49 -2.50 -17.99 -24.32
N LYS A 50 -2.12 -19.04 -23.59
CA LYS A 50 -3.01 -19.75 -22.66
C LYS A 50 -2.65 -19.49 -21.20
N GLY A 51 -1.53 -18.82 -20.95
CA GLY A 51 -1.02 -18.59 -19.62
C GLY A 51 -1.95 -17.71 -18.78
N ARG A 52 -2.13 -18.09 -17.52
CA ARG A 52 -2.84 -17.32 -16.51
C ARG A 52 -1.96 -17.19 -15.28
N ILE A 53 -2.04 -16.05 -14.65
CA ILE A 53 -1.33 -15.77 -13.40
C ILE A 53 -2.35 -15.37 -12.37
N VAL A 54 -2.29 -16.01 -11.22
CA VAL A 54 -3.10 -15.70 -10.05
C VAL A 54 -2.15 -15.30 -8.94
N ILE A 55 -2.39 -14.16 -8.33
CA ILE A 55 -1.64 -13.66 -7.19
C ILE A 55 -2.62 -13.53 -6.04
N ILE A 56 -2.31 -14.17 -4.93
CA ILE A 56 -3.09 -14.14 -3.70
C ILE A 56 -2.18 -13.57 -2.62
N GLY A 57 -2.68 -12.69 -1.80
CA GLY A 57 -1.90 -12.12 -0.69
C GLY A 57 -2.63 -10.98 0.00
N THR A 58 -2.15 -10.65 1.18
CA THR A 58 -2.57 -9.46 1.92
C THR A 58 -1.66 -8.27 1.58
N PRO A 59 -2.18 -7.04 1.53
CA PRO A 59 -1.35 -5.88 1.26
C PRO A 59 -0.42 -5.61 2.44
N GLN A 60 0.90 -5.57 2.18
CA GLN A 60 1.91 -5.32 3.20
C GLN A 60 2.31 -3.84 3.28
N HIS A 61 2.17 -3.11 2.18
CA HIS A 61 2.53 -1.71 2.05
C HIS A 61 1.76 -1.07 0.88
N GLN A 62 1.55 0.25 0.91
CA GLN A 62 0.84 0.99 -0.15
C GLN A 62 1.41 0.80 -1.56
N ARG A 63 2.69 0.42 -1.67
CA ARG A 63 3.39 0.16 -2.95
C ARG A 63 3.78 -1.30 -3.12
N CYS A 64 3.16 -2.21 -2.39
CA CYS A 64 3.36 -3.65 -2.56
C CYS A 64 2.76 -4.14 -3.88
N LEU A 65 3.07 -5.37 -4.28
CA LEU A 65 2.62 -5.93 -5.56
C LEU A 65 1.09 -5.89 -5.71
N VAL A 66 0.36 -6.38 -4.72
CA VAL A 66 -1.10 -6.46 -4.82
C VAL A 66 -1.75 -5.08 -4.97
N GLU A 67 -1.24 -4.04 -4.29
CA GLU A 67 -1.72 -2.68 -4.46
C GLU A 67 -1.32 -2.08 -5.82
N THR A 68 -0.06 -2.25 -6.21
CA THR A 68 0.43 -1.78 -7.52
C THR A 68 -0.35 -2.41 -8.67
N LEU A 69 -0.67 -3.70 -8.59
CA LEU A 69 -1.39 -4.42 -9.64
C LEU A 69 -2.86 -4.02 -9.75
N LYS A 70 -3.48 -3.47 -8.70
CA LYS A 70 -4.84 -2.91 -8.79
C LYS A 70 -4.94 -1.79 -9.82
N GLU A 71 -3.90 -0.98 -9.93
CA GLU A 71 -3.85 0.18 -10.83
C GLU A 71 -3.32 -0.18 -12.23
N MET A 72 -2.73 -1.36 -12.38
CA MET A 72 -2.12 -1.75 -13.66
C MET A 72 -3.14 -2.29 -14.65
N LYS A 73 -3.14 -1.72 -15.86
CA LYS A 73 -3.98 -2.21 -16.96
C LYS A 73 -3.64 -3.66 -17.30
N GLY A 74 -4.67 -4.47 -17.46
CA GLY A 74 -4.54 -5.90 -17.84
C GLY A 74 -4.60 -6.85 -16.65
N TRP A 75 -4.60 -6.34 -15.43
CA TRP A 75 -4.86 -7.11 -14.22
C TRP A 75 -6.32 -6.92 -13.77
N GLN A 76 -6.90 -8.00 -13.29
CA GLN A 76 -8.21 -7.98 -12.63
C GLN A 76 -7.98 -8.21 -11.14
N ASN A 77 -8.57 -7.39 -10.31
CA ASN A 77 -8.46 -7.52 -8.88
C ASN A 77 -9.81 -7.83 -8.22
N LYS A 78 -9.76 -8.50 -7.10
CA LYS A 78 -10.89 -8.73 -6.24
C LYS A 78 -10.41 -8.77 -4.80
N VAL A 79 -10.99 -7.92 -3.97
CA VAL A 79 -10.70 -7.87 -2.54
C VAL A 79 -11.82 -8.60 -1.81
N PHE A 80 -11.45 -9.44 -0.86
CA PHE A 80 -12.36 -10.19 0.00
C PHE A 80 -12.16 -9.72 1.42
N THR A 81 -13.10 -8.97 1.95
CA THR A 81 -13.08 -8.47 3.33
C THR A 81 -14.40 -8.73 4.04
N PRO A 82 -14.39 -8.98 5.34
CA PRO A 82 -15.62 -8.96 6.14
C PRO A 82 -16.15 -7.52 6.21
N ASN A 83 -17.39 -7.37 6.63
CA ASN A 83 -17.98 -6.07 6.90
C ASN A 83 -18.62 -6.08 8.29
N ILE A 84 -17.96 -5.42 9.23
CA ILE A 84 -18.37 -5.40 10.64
C ILE A 84 -19.71 -4.67 10.80
N GLU A 85 -19.90 -3.54 10.12
CA GLU A 85 -21.13 -2.73 10.21
C GLU A 85 -22.36 -3.49 9.69
N LYS A 86 -22.15 -4.27 8.62
CA LYS A 86 -23.22 -5.10 8.02
C LYS A 86 -23.33 -6.48 8.65
N ASN A 87 -22.59 -6.76 9.71
CA ASN A 87 -22.52 -8.06 10.37
C ASN A 87 -22.26 -9.22 9.39
N PHE A 88 -21.33 -8.98 8.45
CA PHE A 88 -20.96 -9.92 7.40
C PHE A 88 -19.55 -10.46 7.61
N SER A 89 -19.42 -11.78 7.77
CA SER A 89 -18.15 -12.50 7.78
C SER A 89 -17.95 -13.24 6.45
N LEU A 90 -16.69 -13.38 6.05
CA LEU A 90 -16.34 -14.24 4.91
C LEU A 90 -16.42 -15.72 5.23
N TRP A 91 -16.30 -16.08 6.50
CA TRP A 91 -16.28 -17.47 6.96
C TRP A 91 -16.88 -17.58 8.36
N GLU A 92 -18.22 -17.54 8.41
CA GLU A 92 -18.99 -17.44 9.65
C GLU A 92 -18.73 -18.61 10.63
N GLU A 93 -18.51 -19.84 10.11
CA GLU A 93 -18.28 -21.01 10.96
C GLU A 93 -16.93 -20.96 11.68
N TRP A 94 -15.93 -20.31 11.09
CA TRP A 94 -14.56 -20.27 11.63
C TRP A 94 -14.20 -18.90 12.22
N TRP A 95 -14.63 -17.84 11.55
CA TRP A 95 -14.42 -16.45 11.92
C TRP A 95 -15.72 -15.67 11.96
N PRO A 96 -16.63 -15.96 12.91
CA PRO A 96 -17.84 -15.17 13.07
C PRO A 96 -17.51 -13.71 13.41
N ILE A 97 -18.39 -12.79 13.09
CA ILE A 97 -18.18 -11.34 13.32
C ILE A 97 -17.82 -11.03 14.77
N LYS A 98 -18.42 -11.71 15.73
CA LYS A 98 -18.08 -11.53 17.16
C LYS A 98 -16.60 -11.80 17.44
N LYS A 99 -16.01 -12.81 16.80
CA LYS A 99 -14.59 -13.15 16.95
C LYS A 99 -13.70 -12.11 16.29
N LEU A 100 -14.11 -11.55 15.13
CA LEU A 100 -13.41 -10.46 14.47
C LEU A 100 -13.40 -9.18 15.31
N ILE A 101 -14.54 -8.83 15.91
CA ILE A 101 -14.64 -7.67 16.81
C ILE A 101 -13.73 -7.87 18.03
N ALA A 102 -13.79 -9.03 18.69
CA ALA A 102 -12.92 -9.33 19.82
C ALA A 102 -11.43 -9.25 19.44
N LYS A 103 -11.07 -9.72 18.22
CA LYS A 103 -9.68 -9.61 17.73
C LYS A 103 -9.27 -8.18 17.46
N LYS A 104 -10.17 -7.34 16.96
CA LYS A 104 -9.95 -5.91 16.80
C LYS A 104 -9.65 -5.25 18.15
N GLU A 105 -10.51 -5.47 19.15
CA GLU A 105 -10.36 -4.93 20.50
C GLU A 105 -9.06 -5.41 21.18
N GLU A 106 -8.70 -6.68 21.00
CA GLU A 106 -7.43 -7.24 21.48
C GLU A 106 -6.23 -6.47 20.91
N LEU A 107 -6.16 -6.31 19.57
CA LEU A 107 -5.06 -5.62 18.91
C LEU A 107 -5.03 -4.12 19.23
N GLU A 108 -6.19 -3.49 19.37
CA GLU A 108 -6.32 -2.10 19.81
C GLU A 108 -5.74 -1.89 21.21
N SER A 109 -6.02 -2.82 22.13
CA SER A 109 -5.54 -2.73 23.53
C SER A 109 -4.01 -2.76 23.67
N ILE A 110 -3.30 -3.25 22.65
CA ILE A 110 -1.84 -3.31 22.60
C ILE A 110 -1.25 -2.37 21.55
N ASN A 111 -2.01 -1.36 21.08
CA ASN A 111 -1.62 -0.39 20.06
C ASN A 111 -1.13 -1.06 18.75
N ARG A 112 -1.83 -2.10 18.30
CA ARG A 112 -1.53 -2.84 17.06
C ARG A 112 -2.74 -2.91 16.12
N LEU A 113 -3.57 -1.89 16.13
CA LEU A 113 -4.78 -1.84 15.32
C LEU A 113 -4.49 -1.90 13.81
N SER A 114 -3.36 -1.36 13.38
CA SER A 114 -2.88 -1.46 11.99
C SER A 114 -2.75 -2.91 11.50
N VAL A 115 -2.34 -3.82 12.39
CA VAL A 115 -2.27 -5.26 12.07
C VAL A 115 -3.65 -5.82 11.77
N PHE A 116 -4.69 -5.41 12.54
CA PHE A 116 -6.06 -5.84 12.27
C PHE A 116 -6.53 -5.42 10.89
N TYR A 117 -6.34 -4.15 10.55
CA TYR A 117 -6.77 -3.64 9.24
C TYR A 117 -6.02 -4.31 8.10
N ARG A 118 -4.71 -4.52 8.23
CA ARG A 118 -3.91 -5.19 7.22
C ARG A 118 -4.33 -6.66 7.01
N GLU A 119 -4.37 -7.44 8.08
CA GLU A 119 -4.52 -8.90 8.00
C GLU A 119 -5.97 -9.36 7.83
N TYR A 120 -6.94 -8.61 8.34
CA TYR A 120 -8.35 -9.01 8.30
C TYR A 120 -9.20 -8.14 7.37
N MET A 121 -8.81 -6.89 7.15
CA MET A 121 -9.59 -5.96 6.33
C MET A 121 -8.93 -5.70 4.97
N CYS A 122 -7.71 -6.19 4.73
CA CYS A 122 -6.90 -5.88 3.54
C CYS A 122 -6.73 -4.37 3.31
N GLU A 123 -6.63 -3.61 4.38
CA GLU A 123 -6.47 -2.16 4.40
C GLU A 123 -5.12 -1.80 5.02
N ILE A 124 -4.39 -0.90 4.35
CA ILE A 124 -3.15 -0.35 4.88
C ILE A 124 -3.50 0.93 5.63
N VAL A 125 -3.48 0.83 6.93
CA VAL A 125 -3.59 1.97 7.84
C VAL A 125 -2.19 2.29 8.34
N GLY A 126 -1.85 3.58 8.39
CA GLY A 126 -0.57 4.01 8.93
C GLY A 126 -0.38 3.49 10.35
N ASP A 127 0.84 3.03 10.67
CA ASP A 127 1.15 2.62 12.03
C ASP A 127 0.98 3.81 12.98
N GLU A 128 0.41 3.56 14.16
CA GLU A 128 0.27 4.57 15.22
C GLU A 128 1.62 5.14 15.68
N ASP A 129 2.72 4.43 15.37
CA ASP A 129 4.11 4.85 15.59
C ASP A 129 4.67 5.75 14.46
N GLN A 130 3.90 6.11 13.44
CA GLN A 130 4.36 7.08 12.45
C GLN A 130 4.51 8.45 13.10
N LEU A 131 5.69 9.04 12.93
CA LEU A 131 6.01 10.40 13.39
C LEU A 131 5.05 11.46 12.84
N PHE A 132 4.42 11.16 11.68
CA PHE A 132 3.41 12.00 11.04
C PHE A 132 2.23 11.11 10.63
N LYS A 133 1.06 11.38 11.16
CA LYS A 133 -0.19 10.77 10.72
C LYS A 133 -0.70 11.50 9.47
N SER A 134 -1.48 10.82 8.64
CA SER A 134 -2.09 11.48 7.46
C SER A 134 -2.92 12.70 7.85
N ASP A 135 -3.55 12.65 9.02
CA ASP A 135 -4.35 13.75 9.58
C ASP A 135 -3.49 14.91 10.10
N ASP A 136 -2.18 14.69 10.29
CA ASP A 136 -1.22 15.73 10.69
C ASP A 136 -0.65 16.47 9.47
N ILE A 137 -0.94 15.99 8.24
CA ILE A 137 -0.45 16.57 6.99
C ILE A 137 -1.46 17.61 6.52
N GLN A 138 -1.05 18.87 6.55
CA GLN A 138 -1.83 19.95 5.97
C GLN A 138 -1.33 20.25 4.56
N TYR A 139 -2.25 20.37 3.63
CA TYR A 139 -1.96 20.78 2.27
C TYR A 139 -2.22 22.28 2.15
N TYR A 140 -1.32 22.98 1.48
CA TYR A 140 -1.45 24.41 1.26
C TYR A 140 -1.16 24.78 -0.19
N ASP A 141 -1.83 25.81 -0.68
CA ASP A 141 -1.43 26.54 -1.88
C ASP A 141 -0.77 27.85 -1.47
N GLY A 142 0.36 28.18 -2.12
CA GLY A 142 1.11 29.37 -1.77
C GLY A 142 2.22 29.68 -2.77
N LYS A 143 2.83 30.85 -2.58
CA LYS A 143 3.95 31.32 -3.41
C LYS A 143 5.21 31.45 -2.59
N PHE A 144 6.25 30.79 -3.07
CA PHE A 144 7.60 30.97 -2.54
C PHE A 144 8.17 32.30 -3.01
N ARG A 145 8.79 33.06 -2.09
CA ARG A 145 9.55 34.27 -2.42
C ARG A 145 10.79 34.41 -1.56
N LEU A 146 11.76 35.12 -2.10
CA LEU A 146 12.92 35.61 -1.37
C LEU A 146 12.79 37.11 -1.18
N ASP A 147 13.21 37.63 -0.03
CA ASP A 147 13.37 39.06 0.16
C ASP A 147 14.73 39.57 -0.35
N ASN A 148 14.99 40.87 -0.21
CA ASN A 148 16.22 41.50 -0.66
C ASN A 148 17.48 41.03 0.12
N GLU A 149 17.29 40.37 1.27
CA GLU A 149 18.35 39.85 2.14
C GLU A 149 18.50 38.31 1.97
N ASN A 150 17.83 37.72 0.96
CA ASN A 150 17.77 36.29 0.70
C ASN A 150 17.07 35.44 1.80
N ASN A 151 16.24 36.06 2.65
CA ASN A 151 15.38 35.28 3.52
C ASN A 151 14.25 34.68 2.72
N ALA A 152 13.92 33.41 3.00
CA ALA A 152 12.88 32.67 2.29
C ALA A 152 11.54 32.76 3.03
N PHE A 153 10.50 33.02 2.28
CA PHE A 153 9.13 33.10 2.77
C PHE A 153 8.18 32.29 1.89
N LEU A 154 7.14 31.78 2.52
CA LEU A 154 6.01 31.16 1.86
C LEU A 154 4.78 31.99 2.14
N ASP A 155 4.21 32.59 1.12
CA ASP A 155 2.92 33.30 1.18
C ASP A 155 1.82 32.28 0.90
N ILE A 156 1.14 31.82 1.93
CA ILE A 156 0.07 30.79 1.86
C ILE A 156 -1.24 31.51 1.54
N THR A 157 -1.94 30.98 0.55
CA THR A 157 -3.24 31.52 0.09
C THR A 157 -4.40 30.59 0.39
N GLU A 158 -4.13 29.30 0.61
CA GLU A 158 -5.14 28.29 0.90
C GLU A 158 -4.53 27.18 1.79
N ILE A 159 -5.28 26.70 2.76
CA ILE A 159 -4.93 25.52 3.58
C ILE A 159 -6.15 24.61 3.58
N ASP A 160 -5.95 23.33 3.16
CA ASP A 160 -6.98 22.30 3.11
C ASP A 160 -8.30 22.72 2.43
N GLY A 161 -8.20 23.58 1.40
CA GLY A 161 -9.35 24.09 0.65
C GLY A 161 -10.00 25.35 1.25
N GLU A 162 -9.47 25.90 2.35
CA GLU A 162 -9.95 27.16 2.94
C GLU A 162 -9.03 28.33 2.59
N GLU A 163 -9.59 29.46 2.14
CA GLU A 163 -8.83 30.67 1.84
C GLU A 163 -8.18 31.23 3.11
N VAL A 164 -6.85 31.34 3.09
CA VAL A 164 -6.04 31.90 4.18
C VAL A 164 -5.06 32.93 3.58
N LYS A 165 -4.68 33.92 4.36
CA LYS A 165 -3.57 34.85 4.01
C LYS A 165 -2.56 34.84 5.12
N GLU A 166 -1.55 34.00 4.97
CA GLU A 166 -0.47 33.87 5.94
C GLU A 166 0.89 33.90 5.24
N THR A 167 1.88 34.55 5.86
CA THR A 167 3.26 34.53 5.40
C THR A 167 4.12 33.85 6.46
N VAL A 168 4.73 32.74 6.09
CA VAL A 168 5.56 31.92 6.99
C VAL A 168 7.02 32.03 6.55
N PRO A 169 7.95 32.41 7.46
CA PRO A 169 9.39 32.30 7.17
C PRO A 169 9.79 30.82 7.09
N ILE A 170 10.57 30.46 6.09
CA ILE A 170 11.05 29.09 5.91
C ILE A 170 12.58 29.03 5.89
N ASN A 171 13.13 27.98 6.46
CA ASN A 171 14.54 27.69 6.38
C ASN A 171 14.79 26.66 5.27
N ILE A 172 15.69 26.98 4.35
CA ILE A 172 16.08 26.07 3.28
C ILE A 172 17.32 25.31 3.75
N PHE A 173 17.19 24.00 3.91
CA PHE A 173 18.31 23.11 4.18
C PHE A 173 18.64 22.35 2.89
N THR A 174 19.81 22.60 2.32
CA THR A 174 20.34 21.75 1.25
C THR A 174 21.10 20.60 1.91
N GLY A 175 20.55 19.39 1.84
CA GLY A 175 21.30 18.19 2.20
C GLY A 175 22.46 17.99 1.23
N VAL A 176 23.66 17.77 1.75
CA VAL A 176 24.86 17.34 1.01
C VAL A 176 24.90 15.83 1.03
#